data_25e330e6ce5a6def116d1f4a1b0d2f46
#
_entry.id   25e330e6ce5a6def116d1f4a1b0d2f46
#
_cell.length_a   1.000
_cell.length_b   1.000
_cell.length_c   1.000
_cell.angle_alpha   90.00
_cell.angle_beta   90.00
_cell.angle_gamma   90.00
#
_symmetry.space_group_name_H-M   'P 1'
#
loop_
_entity.id
_entity.type
_entity.pdbx_description
1 polymer ?
#
loop_
_entity_poly.entity_id
_entity_poly.type
_entity_poly.pdbx_seq_one_letter_code
_entity_poly.pdbx_strand_id
1 'polypeptide(L)'
;MPGAIRCLQTALAATGEADIRIVAVPSVYPAGGERQLIYALTGEEVPTQGLPIDLGIVCHNVGTADAVARALLQGEPLISRVVTVTGAGVREPANLEVRIGTPIAELIAQCGGYTEQVSRLLMGGPMMGIALPSDALPVIKTSNCILVASAEEAPQPPAARPCIRCAECTAACPAGLLPHAGDRARVADQDRAASIAVVPVVIGHKGTRRRTRGRAIAP
;
A
#
# COMPACT_ATOMS: atom_id res chain seq x y z
N MET A 1 3.81 -14.87 1.26
CA MET A 1 2.36 -14.62 1.14
C MET A 1 1.46 -15.87 1.21
N PRO A 2 1.90 -17.13 0.99
CA PRO A 2 1.01 -18.30 1.14
C PRO A 2 0.39 -18.45 2.55
N GLY A 3 1.08 -17.97 3.59
CA GLY A 3 0.59 -18.03 4.97
C GLY A 3 -0.65 -17.17 5.21
N ALA A 4 -0.66 -15.91 4.75
CA ALA A 4 -1.77 -14.98 4.96
C ALA A 4 -3.06 -15.47 4.26
N ILE A 5 -2.92 -15.98 3.03
CA ILE A 5 -4.07 -16.54 2.29
C ILE A 5 -4.65 -17.73 3.04
N ARG A 6 -3.81 -18.65 3.53
CA ARG A 6 -4.25 -19.82 4.33
C ARG A 6 -4.95 -19.40 5.62
N CYS A 7 -4.39 -18.44 6.36
CA CYS A 7 -5.02 -17.92 7.57
C CYS A 7 -6.42 -17.34 7.28
N LEU A 8 -6.55 -16.54 6.23
CA LEU A 8 -7.84 -15.98 5.84
C LEU A 8 -8.83 -17.07 5.39
N GLN A 9 -8.39 -18.06 4.63
CA GLN A 9 -9.23 -19.21 4.21
C GLN A 9 -9.71 -20.02 5.41
N THR A 10 -8.83 -20.27 6.39
CA THR A 10 -9.19 -20.97 7.63
C THR A 10 -10.20 -20.17 8.44
N ALA A 11 -9.98 -18.85 8.60
CA ALA A 11 -10.90 -17.99 9.30
C ALA A 11 -12.27 -17.93 8.61
N LEU A 12 -12.29 -17.79 7.28
CA LEU A 12 -13.54 -17.77 6.50
C LEU A 12 -14.31 -19.09 6.61
N ALA A 13 -13.61 -20.21 6.55
CA ALA A 13 -14.24 -21.53 6.72
C ALA A 13 -14.89 -21.70 8.11
N ALA A 14 -14.31 -21.06 9.14
CA ALA A 14 -14.87 -21.10 10.50
C ALA A 14 -16.11 -20.21 10.68
N THR A 15 -16.28 -19.16 9.87
CA THR A 15 -17.47 -18.27 9.94
C THR A 15 -18.68 -18.82 9.18
N GLY A 16 -18.47 -19.70 8.20
CA GLY A 16 -19.54 -20.21 7.33
C GLY A 16 -20.15 -19.17 6.37
N GLU A 17 -19.54 -18.00 6.24
CA GLU A 17 -20.03 -16.92 5.38
C GLU A 17 -19.84 -17.24 3.88
N ALA A 18 -20.94 -17.39 3.15
CA ALA A 18 -20.93 -17.75 1.74
C ALA A 18 -20.70 -16.55 0.79
N ASP A 19 -20.94 -15.33 1.25
CA ASP A 19 -20.86 -14.12 0.44
C ASP A 19 -19.45 -13.52 0.38
N ILE A 20 -18.51 -14.03 1.19
CA ILE A 20 -17.13 -13.59 1.23
C ILE A 20 -16.26 -14.50 0.35
N ARG A 21 -15.45 -13.91 -0.51
CA ARG A 21 -14.50 -14.65 -1.35
C ARG A 21 -13.08 -14.12 -1.16
N ILE A 22 -12.14 -15.05 -1.04
CA ILE A 22 -10.71 -14.73 -0.99
C ILE A 22 -10.13 -14.96 -2.37
N VAL A 23 -9.67 -13.89 -3.01
CA VAL A 23 -9.08 -13.94 -4.35
C VAL A 23 -7.60 -13.58 -4.25
N ALA A 24 -6.75 -14.49 -4.69
CA ALA A 24 -5.32 -14.23 -4.80
C ALA A 24 -5.05 -13.44 -6.08
N VAL A 25 -4.39 -12.30 -5.95
CA VAL A 25 -3.94 -11.48 -7.09
C VAL A 25 -2.41 -11.47 -7.16
N PRO A 26 -1.80 -11.36 -8.36
CA PRO A 26 -0.36 -11.26 -8.50
C PRO A 26 0.20 -10.04 -7.74
N SER A 27 1.32 -10.24 -7.03
CA SER A 27 2.03 -9.15 -6.35
C SER A 27 2.90 -8.39 -7.33
N VAL A 28 2.30 -7.66 -8.26
CA VAL A 28 2.97 -6.83 -9.26
C VAL A 28 2.51 -5.39 -9.05
N TYR A 29 3.47 -4.45 -8.94
CA TYR A 29 3.12 -3.04 -8.86
C TYR A 29 2.54 -2.57 -10.21
N PRO A 30 1.42 -1.84 -10.25
CA PRO A 30 0.63 -1.25 -9.15
C PRO A 30 -0.67 -2.02 -8.82
N ALA A 31 -0.68 -3.36 -8.92
CA ALA A 31 -1.90 -4.18 -8.72
C ALA A 31 -2.64 -3.93 -7.39
N GLY A 32 -1.96 -3.40 -6.35
CA GLY A 32 -2.57 -2.97 -5.09
C GLY A 32 -3.29 -1.62 -5.14
N GLY A 33 -3.17 -0.88 -6.24
CA GLY A 33 -3.91 0.36 -6.44
C GLY A 33 -5.41 0.11 -6.60
N GLU A 34 -6.24 0.99 -6.05
CA GLU A 34 -7.70 0.80 -6.01
C GLU A 34 -8.32 0.52 -7.39
N ARG A 35 -8.00 1.35 -8.39
CA ARG A 35 -8.55 1.22 -9.74
C ARG A 35 -8.06 -0.05 -10.44
N GLN A 36 -6.78 -0.37 -10.29
CA GLN A 36 -6.15 -1.58 -10.85
C GLN A 36 -6.74 -2.84 -10.23
N LEU A 37 -6.97 -2.82 -8.91
CA LEU A 37 -7.56 -3.93 -8.19
C LEU A 37 -9.02 -4.17 -8.63
N ILE A 38 -9.82 -3.11 -8.75
CA ILE A 38 -11.20 -3.20 -9.24
C ILE A 38 -11.21 -3.85 -10.62
N TYR A 39 -10.39 -3.34 -11.53
CA TYR A 39 -10.28 -3.90 -12.87
C TYR A 39 -9.85 -5.38 -12.85
N ALA A 40 -8.84 -5.73 -12.06
CA ALA A 40 -8.35 -7.10 -11.95
C ALA A 40 -9.41 -8.08 -11.40
N LEU A 41 -10.30 -7.62 -10.51
CA LEU A 41 -11.30 -8.47 -9.86
C LEU A 41 -12.64 -8.50 -10.60
N THR A 42 -13.01 -7.43 -11.29
CA THR A 42 -14.34 -7.27 -11.89
C THR A 42 -14.31 -7.18 -13.43
N GLY A 43 -13.18 -6.81 -14.01
CA GLY A 43 -13.05 -6.47 -15.42
C GLY A 43 -13.66 -5.11 -15.80
N GLU A 44 -14.13 -4.34 -14.81
CA GLU A 44 -14.73 -3.02 -15.03
C GLU A 44 -13.73 -1.90 -14.71
N GLU A 45 -13.65 -0.89 -15.59
CA GLU A 45 -12.80 0.27 -15.38
C GLU A 45 -13.56 1.37 -14.64
N VAL A 46 -12.95 1.89 -13.57
CA VAL A 46 -13.47 3.09 -12.90
C VAL A 46 -13.33 4.28 -13.86
N PRO A 47 -14.40 5.03 -14.16
CA PRO A 47 -14.36 6.18 -15.06
C PRO A 47 -13.24 7.16 -14.70
N THR A 48 -12.63 7.81 -15.70
CA THR A 48 -11.44 8.67 -15.52
C THR A 48 -11.64 9.77 -14.48
N GLN A 49 -12.84 10.35 -14.40
CA GLN A 49 -13.20 11.36 -13.39
C GLN A 49 -14.18 10.83 -12.34
N GLY A 50 -14.50 9.52 -12.38
CA GLY A 50 -15.42 8.88 -11.46
C GLY A 50 -14.70 8.28 -10.23
N LEU A 51 -15.52 7.84 -9.29
CA LEU A 51 -15.11 7.13 -8.08
C LEU A 51 -15.53 5.66 -8.16
N PRO A 52 -14.88 4.74 -7.44
CA PRO A 52 -15.31 3.34 -7.35
C PRO A 52 -16.77 3.15 -6.94
N ILE A 53 -17.30 4.07 -6.13
CA ILE A 53 -18.70 4.03 -5.69
C ILE A 53 -19.70 4.19 -6.85
N ASP A 54 -19.29 4.80 -7.97
CA ASP A 54 -20.12 4.90 -9.17
C ASP A 54 -20.38 3.52 -9.81
N LEU A 55 -19.49 2.55 -9.52
CA LEU A 55 -19.64 1.15 -9.86
C LEU A 55 -20.29 0.33 -8.73
N GLY A 56 -20.67 0.97 -7.62
CA GLY A 56 -21.17 0.30 -6.42
C GLY A 56 -20.09 -0.46 -5.65
N ILE A 57 -18.81 -0.08 -5.81
CA ILE A 57 -17.66 -0.75 -5.20
C ILE A 57 -17.02 0.20 -4.19
N VAL A 58 -16.61 -0.37 -3.05
CA VAL A 58 -15.82 0.33 -2.03
C VAL A 58 -14.58 -0.51 -1.72
N CYS A 59 -13.40 0.11 -1.74
CA CYS A 59 -12.15 -0.53 -1.39
C CYS A 59 -11.64 -0.03 -0.04
N HIS A 60 -11.31 -0.96 0.84
CA HIS A 60 -10.72 -0.65 2.14
C HIS A 60 -9.44 -1.44 2.37
N ASN A 61 -8.50 -0.82 3.09
CA ASN A 61 -7.37 -1.54 3.66
C ASN A 61 -7.88 -2.47 4.77
N VAL A 62 -7.27 -3.65 4.93
CA VAL A 62 -7.66 -4.64 5.95
C VAL A 62 -7.64 -4.06 7.37
N GLY A 63 -6.65 -3.23 7.72
CA GLY A 63 -6.61 -2.54 9.02
C GLY A 63 -7.73 -1.51 9.19
N THR A 64 -8.27 -0.96 8.10
CA THR A 64 -9.45 -0.10 8.16
C THR A 64 -10.71 -0.93 8.40
N ALA A 65 -10.83 -2.09 7.74
CA ALA A 65 -11.95 -3.01 7.96
C ALA A 65 -11.99 -3.53 9.40
N ASP A 66 -10.84 -3.89 9.97
CA ASP A 66 -10.71 -4.27 11.39
C ASP A 66 -11.13 -3.13 12.33
N ALA A 67 -10.64 -1.91 12.08
CA ALA A 67 -11.01 -0.75 12.89
C ALA A 67 -12.52 -0.42 12.83
N VAL A 68 -13.15 -0.59 11.67
CA VAL A 68 -14.61 -0.45 11.53
C VAL A 68 -15.34 -1.53 12.34
N ALA A 69 -14.87 -2.78 12.28
CA ALA A 69 -15.46 -3.87 13.05
C ALA A 69 -15.34 -3.61 14.57
N ARG A 70 -14.18 -3.20 15.06
CA ARG A 70 -13.99 -2.82 16.48
C ARG A 70 -14.89 -1.65 16.88
N ALA A 71 -15.01 -0.63 16.07
CA ALA A 71 -15.87 0.51 16.35
C ALA A 71 -17.35 0.13 16.48
N LEU A 72 -17.83 -0.75 15.57
CA LEU A 72 -19.24 -1.14 15.55
C LEU A 72 -19.58 -2.21 16.61
N LEU A 73 -18.69 -3.17 16.83
CA LEU A 73 -18.97 -4.30 17.71
C LEU A 73 -18.54 -4.07 19.16
N GLN A 74 -17.50 -3.26 19.37
CA GLN A 74 -16.88 -3.06 20.69
C GLN A 74 -16.97 -1.60 21.18
N GLY A 75 -17.38 -0.67 20.30
CA GLY A 75 -17.41 0.75 20.62
C GLY A 75 -16.02 1.39 20.71
N GLU A 76 -14.98 0.73 20.16
CA GLU A 76 -13.61 1.23 20.22
C GLU A 76 -13.34 2.25 19.11
N PRO A 77 -12.94 3.48 19.44
CA PRO A 77 -12.54 4.45 18.42
C PRO A 77 -11.17 4.08 17.82
N LEU A 78 -10.89 4.57 16.61
CA LEU A 78 -9.60 4.38 15.94
C LEU A 78 -8.50 5.21 16.64
N ILE A 79 -7.91 4.65 17.69
CA ILE A 79 -6.82 5.24 18.48
C ILE A 79 -5.49 4.49 18.34
N SER A 80 -5.51 3.28 17.77
CA SER A 80 -4.31 2.47 17.53
C SER A 80 -4.31 1.90 16.11
N ARG A 81 -3.15 1.50 15.64
CA ARG A 81 -2.95 0.81 14.37
C ARG A 81 -1.86 -0.24 14.48
N VAL A 82 -1.99 -1.29 13.67
CA VAL A 82 -0.88 -2.19 13.44
C VAL A 82 0.06 -1.54 12.42
N VAL A 83 1.31 -1.36 12.82
CA VAL A 83 2.38 -0.78 12.01
C VAL A 83 3.50 -1.81 11.89
N THR A 84 3.92 -2.07 10.65
CA THR A 84 5.07 -2.93 10.38
C THR A 84 6.34 -2.08 10.42
N VAL A 85 7.30 -2.44 11.27
CA VAL A 85 8.65 -1.86 11.26
C VAL A 85 9.58 -2.88 10.61
N THR A 86 10.27 -2.48 9.54
CA THR A 86 11.09 -3.40 8.73
C THR A 86 12.25 -2.69 8.04
N GLY A 87 13.09 -3.45 7.34
CA GLY A 87 14.27 -2.97 6.61
C GLY A 87 15.57 -3.41 7.26
N ALA A 88 16.65 -3.39 6.51
CA ALA A 88 17.97 -3.77 6.99
C ALA A 88 18.55 -2.78 8.03
N GLY A 89 17.97 -1.58 8.13
CA GLY A 89 18.36 -0.55 9.10
C GLY A 89 17.80 -0.77 10.51
N VAL A 90 16.91 -1.75 10.75
CA VAL A 90 16.36 -2.08 12.06
C VAL A 90 16.81 -3.49 12.49
N ARG A 91 17.07 -3.69 13.79
CA ARG A 91 17.64 -4.96 14.29
C ARG A 91 16.62 -6.11 14.29
N GLU A 92 15.42 -5.86 14.78
CA GLU A 92 14.38 -6.86 14.98
C GLU A 92 13.07 -6.41 14.32
N PRO A 93 12.89 -6.67 13.01
CA PRO A 93 11.67 -6.30 12.32
C PRO A 93 10.44 -6.92 12.98
N ALA A 94 9.38 -6.12 13.21
CA ALA A 94 8.18 -6.57 13.87
C ALA A 94 6.91 -5.86 13.39
N ASN A 95 5.76 -6.47 13.66
CA ASN A 95 4.46 -5.82 13.59
C ASN A 95 4.06 -5.38 14.99
N LEU A 96 3.82 -4.10 15.17
CA LEU A 96 3.48 -3.50 16.47
C LEU A 96 2.07 -2.91 16.42
N GLU A 97 1.26 -3.15 17.44
CA GLU A 97 0.06 -2.35 17.65
C GLU A 97 0.45 -1.07 18.39
N VAL A 98 0.26 0.07 17.72
CA VAL A 98 0.80 1.37 18.16
C VAL A 98 -0.32 2.38 18.28
N ARG A 99 -0.32 3.17 19.33
CA ARG A 99 -1.23 4.32 19.44
C ARG A 99 -0.88 5.40 18.44
N ILE A 100 -1.91 6.00 17.83
CA ILE A 100 -1.72 7.17 16.96
C ILE A 100 -1.15 8.31 17.80
N GLY A 101 -0.09 8.93 17.31
CA GLY A 101 0.65 9.96 18.02
C GLY A 101 1.98 9.49 18.64
N THR A 102 2.22 8.18 18.74
CA THR A 102 3.50 7.65 19.24
C THR A 102 4.64 8.04 18.29
N PRO A 103 5.76 8.58 18.77
CA PRO A 103 6.93 8.87 17.95
C PRO A 103 7.50 7.59 17.30
N ILE A 104 7.93 7.70 16.05
CA ILE A 104 8.50 6.57 15.30
C ILE A 104 9.77 6.04 15.97
N ALA A 105 10.55 6.91 16.63
CA ALA A 105 11.72 6.53 17.39
C ALA A 105 11.42 5.46 18.46
N GLU A 106 10.24 5.53 19.12
CA GLU A 106 9.84 4.53 20.11
C GLU A 106 9.58 3.16 19.47
N LEU A 107 8.97 3.13 18.28
CA LEU A 107 8.74 1.89 17.55
C LEU A 107 10.08 1.22 17.20
N ILE A 108 11.01 2.03 16.69
CA ILE A 108 12.34 1.53 16.31
C ILE A 108 13.10 1.05 17.54
N ALA A 109 12.99 1.75 18.67
CA ALA A 109 13.59 1.30 19.94
C ALA A 109 13.01 -0.05 20.41
N GLN A 110 11.69 -0.25 20.29
CA GLN A 110 11.06 -1.55 20.59
C GLN A 110 11.51 -2.67 19.64
N CYS A 111 11.92 -2.32 18.44
CA CYS A 111 12.50 -3.24 17.43
C CYS A 111 14.03 -3.40 17.59
N GLY A 112 14.58 -3.19 18.77
CA GLY A 112 16.02 -3.35 19.06
C GLY A 112 16.90 -2.19 18.60
N GLY A 113 16.30 -1.12 18.07
CA GLY A 113 17.02 0.07 17.60
C GLY A 113 17.56 -0.06 16.19
N TYR A 114 18.31 0.96 15.79
CA TYR A 114 18.94 1.02 14.47
C TYR A 114 20.14 0.07 14.35
N THR A 115 20.40 -0.37 13.12
CA THR A 115 21.67 -1.00 12.74
C THR A 115 22.64 0.07 12.24
N GLU A 116 23.91 -0.30 11.98
CA GLU A 116 24.88 0.60 11.35
C GLU A 116 24.60 0.86 9.85
N GLN A 117 23.68 0.08 9.26
CA GLN A 117 23.36 0.15 7.84
C GLN A 117 22.28 1.15 7.48
N VAL A 118 21.71 1.85 8.47
CA VAL A 118 20.63 2.79 8.23
C VAL A 118 21.05 3.92 7.30
N SER A 119 20.27 4.14 6.25
CA SER A 119 20.47 5.21 5.27
C SER A 119 19.26 6.15 5.21
N ARG A 120 18.06 5.58 5.25
CA ARG A 120 16.81 6.35 5.11
C ARG A 120 15.70 5.79 5.97
N LEU A 121 14.82 6.68 6.40
CA LEU A 121 13.58 6.35 7.08
C LEU A 121 12.41 6.72 6.18
N LEU A 122 11.54 5.74 5.89
CA LEU A 122 10.36 5.96 5.05
C LEU A 122 9.10 5.55 5.81
N MET A 123 8.06 6.36 5.69
CA MET A 123 6.72 6.01 6.14
C MET A 123 5.87 5.53 4.95
N GLY A 124 5.45 4.28 5.01
CA GLY A 124 4.75 3.58 3.92
C GLY A 124 5.62 2.52 3.25
N GLY A 125 5.13 2.01 2.13
CA GLY A 125 5.87 1.02 1.34
C GLY A 125 7.02 1.66 0.55
N PRO A 126 7.99 0.84 0.15
CA PRO A 126 9.18 1.34 -0.52
C PRO A 126 8.93 2.01 -1.89
N MET A 127 7.79 1.73 -2.55
CA MET A 127 7.43 2.36 -3.85
C MET A 127 6.65 3.66 -3.71
N MET A 128 5.83 3.78 -2.65
CA MET A 128 4.88 4.88 -2.45
C MET A 128 5.09 5.59 -1.11
N GLY A 129 6.07 5.15 -0.32
CA GLY A 129 6.38 5.74 0.98
C GLY A 129 7.00 7.13 0.85
N ILE A 130 6.86 7.90 1.90
CA ILE A 130 7.42 9.25 2.02
C ILE A 130 8.67 9.17 2.87
N ALA A 131 9.78 9.73 2.38
CA ALA A 131 11.01 9.85 3.16
C ALA A 131 10.77 10.81 4.34
N LEU A 132 11.15 10.37 5.52
CA LEU A 132 10.98 11.16 6.75
C LEU A 132 12.30 11.86 7.08
N PRO A 133 12.26 13.15 7.43
CA PRO A 133 13.46 13.88 7.85
C PRO A 133 13.92 13.54 9.26
N SER A 134 13.04 12.92 10.08
CA SER A 134 13.30 12.58 11.48
C SER A 134 12.37 11.48 11.97
N ASP A 135 12.83 10.69 12.91
CA ASP A 135 12.06 9.69 13.64
C ASP A 135 11.25 10.27 14.84
N ALA A 136 11.41 11.55 15.13
CA ALA A 136 10.57 12.27 16.10
C ALA A 136 9.13 12.48 15.61
N LEU A 137 8.86 12.23 14.31
CA LEU A 137 7.52 12.33 13.76
C LEU A 137 6.60 11.24 14.33
N PRO A 138 5.31 11.58 14.56
CA PRO A 138 4.38 10.63 15.15
C PRO A 138 3.79 9.67 14.12
N VAL A 139 3.37 8.50 14.59
CA VAL A 139 2.48 7.60 13.86
C VAL A 139 1.15 8.30 13.64
N ILE A 140 0.65 8.27 12.41
CA ILE A 140 -0.63 8.86 12.01
C ILE A 140 -1.59 7.78 11.51
N LYS A 141 -2.85 8.13 11.26
CA LYS A 141 -3.89 7.19 10.79
C LYS A 141 -3.50 6.39 9.56
N THR A 142 -2.71 6.94 8.67
CA THR A 142 -2.26 6.30 7.42
C THR A 142 -0.96 5.52 7.56
N SER A 143 -0.29 5.60 8.71
CA SER A 143 0.95 4.86 8.96
C SER A 143 0.66 3.37 9.07
N ASN A 144 1.10 2.58 8.12
CA ASN A 144 0.96 1.12 8.11
C ASN A 144 2.32 0.41 8.06
N CYS A 145 3.37 1.13 7.67
CA CYS A 145 4.72 0.61 7.58
C CYS A 145 5.73 1.72 7.87
N ILE A 146 6.77 1.38 8.60
CA ILE A 146 7.99 2.18 8.77
C ILE A 146 9.12 1.33 8.21
N LEU A 147 9.70 1.78 7.11
CA LEU A 147 10.85 1.13 6.49
C LEU A 147 12.12 1.88 6.90
N VAL A 148 12.97 1.18 7.63
CA VAL A 148 14.30 1.64 8.02
C VAL A 148 15.28 1.06 7.01
N ALA A 149 15.46 1.77 5.90
CA ALA A 149 16.17 1.25 4.74
C ALA A 149 17.69 1.42 4.87
N SER A 150 18.41 0.42 4.36
CA SER A 150 19.86 0.52 4.12
C SER A 150 20.15 1.28 2.83
N ALA A 151 21.43 1.57 2.59
CA ALA A 151 21.87 2.19 1.33
C ALA A 151 21.66 1.30 0.11
N GLU A 152 21.61 -0.03 0.31
CA GLU A 152 21.31 -0.98 -0.76
C GLU A 152 19.81 -1.04 -1.08
N GLU A 153 18.96 -0.98 -0.04
CA GLU A 153 17.50 -1.01 -0.19
C GLU A 153 16.95 0.31 -0.75
N ALA A 154 17.56 1.43 -0.36
CA ALA A 154 17.20 2.77 -0.83
C ALA A 154 18.47 3.57 -1.17
N PRO A 155 19.09 3.30 -2.33
CA PRO A 155 20.29 4.02 -2.74
C PRO A 155 20.00 5.51 -2.95
N GLN A 156 21.00 6.33 -2.67
CA GLN A 156 20.92 7.76 -2.96
C GLN A 156 20.77 7.96 -4.48
N PRO A 157 19.81 8.74 -4.94
CA PRO A 157 19.70 9.03 -6.36
C PRO A 157 20.99 9.76 -6.81
N PRO A 158 21.48 9.44 -8.02
CA PRO A 158 22.58 10.19 -8.59
C PRO A 158 22.19 11.66 -8.76
N ALA A 159 23.17 12.54 -8.65
CA ALA A 159 22.94 13.96 -8.87
C ALA A 159 22.24 14.19 -10.24
N ALA A 160 21.21 15.03 -10.23
CA ALA A 160 20.48 15.38 -11.44
C ALA A 160 21.45 15.95 -12.50
N ARG A 161 21.40 15.41 -13.70
CA ARG A 161 22.20 15.87 -14.83
C ARG A 161 21.34 16.66 -15.82
N PRO A 162 21.90 17.61 -16.57
CA PRO A 162 21.18 18.28 -17.64
C PRO A 162 20.62 17.29 -18.65
N CYS A 163 19.40 17.53 -19.12
CA CYS A 163 18.78 16.70 -20.15
C CYS A 163 19.59 16.75 -21.47
N ILE A 164 20.00 15.59 -21.97
CA ILE A 164 20.73 15.44 -23.24
C ILE A 164 19.81 15.49 -24.47
N ARG A 165 18.50 15.62 -24.28
CA ARG A 165 17.45 15.74 -25.32
C ARG A 165 17.39 14.54 -26.27
N CYS A 166 17.68 13.33 -25.82
CA CYS A 166 17.59 12.10 -26.63
C CYS A 166 16.16 11.65 -26.95
N ALA A 167 15.14 12.23 -26.30
CA ALA A 167 13.71 11.89 -26.41
C ALA A 167 13.33 10.44 -25.97
N GLU A 168 14.24 9.65 -25.45
CA GLU A 168 13.99 8.28 -25.00
C GLU A 168 12.87 8.18 -23.94
N CYS A 169 12.80 9.15 -23.03
CA CYS A 169 11.73 9.22 -22.04
C CYS A 169 10.34 9.40 -22.66
N THR A 170 10.25 10.06 -23.81
CA THR A 170 8.99 10.23 -24.56
C THR A 170 8.63 8.92 -25.26
N ALA A 171 9.60 8.25 -25.87
CA ALA A 171 9.39 6.98 -26.53
C ALA A 171 9.00 5.86 -25.53
N ALA A 172 9.58 5.88 -24.33
CA ALA A 172 9.29 4.91 -23.27
C ALA A 172 7.96 5.16 -22.53
N CYS A 173 7.34 6.33 -22.67
CA CYS A 173 6.13 6.68 -21.94
C CYS A 173 4.88 6.08 -22.59
N PRO A 174 4.16 5.12 -21.96
CA PRO A 174 2.96 4.54 -22.55
C PRO A 174 1.79 5.52 -22.65
N ALA A 175 1.84 6.62 -21.88
CA ALA A 175 0.82 7.68 -21.89
C ALA A 175 1.13 8.80 -22.89
N GLY A 176 2.21 8.70 -23.67
CA GLY A 176 2.61 9.71 -24.65
C GLY A 176 2.96 11.07 -24.04
N LEU A 177 3.34 11.13 -22.79
CA LEU A 177 3.72 12.37 -22.13
C LEU A 177 5.09 12.86 -22.64
N LEU A 178 5.32 14.16 -22.48
CA LEU A 178 6.62 14.81 -22.77
C LEU A 178 7.33 15.12 -21.44
N PRO A 179 7.99 14.15 -20.79
CA PRO A 179 8.57 14.34 -19.44
C PRO A 179 9.62 15.47 -19.39
N HIS A 180 10.25 15.78 -20.52
CA HIS A 180 11.23 16.87 -20.62
C HIS A 180 10.61 18.28 -20.70
N ALA A 181 9.31 18.36 -21.03
CA ALA A 181 8.57 19.64 -21.09
C ALA A 181 7.81 19.93 -19.79
N GLY A 182 7.57 18.89 -18.98
CA GLY A 182 6.94 19.01 -17.66
C GLY A 182 7.93 19.39 -16.58
N ASP A 183 7.52 20.28 -15.73
CA ASP A 183 8.10 20.88 -14.56
C ASP A 183 9.40 20.24 -14.01
N ARG A 184 10.50 20.91 -14.17
CA ARG A 184 11.83 20.53 -13.69
C ARG A 184 11.93 20.36 -12.16
N ALA A 185 10.90 20.75 -11.42
CA ALA A 185 10.88 20.76 -9.96
C ALA A 185 10.32 19.48 -9.30
N ARG A 186 9.62 18.60 -10.03
CA ARG A 186 8.93 17.42 -9.45
C ARG A 186 9.62 16.08 -9.63
N VAL A 187 10.68 15.98 -10.40
CA VAL A 187 11.36 14.71 -10.70
C VAL A 187 12.42 14.34 -9.66
N ALA A 188 12.75 15.24 -8.74
CA ALA A 188 13.86 15.04 -7.81
C ALA A 188 13.55 14.17 -6.58
N ASP A 189 12.29 13.73 -6.38
CA ASP A 189 11.89 13.16 -5.08
C ASP A 189 11.12 11.82 -5.13
N GLN A 190 11.21 11.06 -6.22
CA GLN A 190 10.59 9.73 -6.30
C GLN A 190 11.65 8.64 -6.42
N ASP A 191 12.18 8.26 -5.26
CA ASP A 191 13.07 7.12 -5.13
C ASP A 191 12.31 5.79 -5.20
N ARG A 192 12.83 4.89 -6.00
CA ARG A 192 12.32 3.53 -6.18
C ARG A 192 12.73 2.64 -5.01
N ALA A 193 11.79 1.96 -4.43
CA ALA A 193 12.06 0.87 -3.52
C ALA A 193 10.94 -0.21 -3.54
N ALA A 194 11.28 -1.44 -3.18
CA ALA A 194 10.53 -2.68 -3.43
C ALA A 194 9.17 -2.83 -2.72
N SER A 195 8.28 -3.57 -3.31
CA SER A 195 6.85 -3.68 -2.98
C SER A 195 6.54 -4.46 -1.70
N ILE A 196 5.86 -3.82 -0.75
CA ILE A 196 5.04 -4.53 0.24
C ILE A 196 3.61 -4.49 -0.27
N ALA A 197 3.04 -5.65 -0.60
CA ALA A 197 1.67 -5.74 -1.06
C ALA A 197 0.71 -5.47 0.11
N VAL A 198 0.06 -4.31 0.09
CA VAL A 198 -1.13 -4.07 0.90
C VAL A 198 -2.28 -4.80 0.22
N VAL A 199 -2.90 -5.76 0.91
CA VAL A 199 -4.08 -6.47 0.39
C VAL A 199 -5.31 -5.63 0.74
N PRO A 200 -5.95 -4.94 -0.20
CA PRO A 200 -7.21 -4.27 0.04
C PRO A 200 -8.34 -5.30 0.11
N VAL A 201 -9.30 -5.05 1.00
CA VAL A 201 -10.55 -5.81 1.07
C VAL A 201 -11.58 -5.08 0.20
N VAL A 202 -12.16 -5.77 -0.77
CA VAL A 202 -13.25 -5.24 -1.57
C VAL A 202 -14.56 -5.69 -0.94
N ILE A 203 -15.37 -4.75 -0.45
CA ILE A 203 -16.69 -5.02 0.09
C ILE A 203 -17.71 -4.51 -0.93
N GLY A 204 -18.37 -5.43 -1.64
CA GLY A 204 -19.46 -5.09 -2.54
C GLY A 204 -20.79 -4.94 -1.77
N HIS A 205 -21.52 -3.86 -1.97
CA HIS A 205 -22.87 -3.71 -1.45
C HIS A 205 -23.88 -4.20 -2.50
N LYS A 206 -24.67 -5.23 -2.15
CA LYS A 206 -25.82 -5.66 -2.98
C LYS A 206 -26.95 -4.63 -2.84
N GLY A 207 -26.86 -3.54 -3.60
CA GLY A 207 -27.97 -2.64 -3.85
C GLY A 207 -28.38 -2.70 -5.31
N THR A 208 -29.57 -3.29 -5.59
CA THR A 208 -30.25 -3.40 -6.90
C THR A 208 -29.61 -4.31 -7.95
N ARG A 209 -30.34 -5.40 -8.21
CA ARG A 209 -30.08 -6.36 -9.28
C ARG A 209 -30.00 -5.68 -10.65
N ARG A 210 -28.79 -5.48 -11.17
CA ARG A 210 -28.56 -5.56 -12.62
C ARG A 210 -27.90 -6.90 -12.92
N ARG A 211 -28.59 -7.71 -13.72
CA ARG A 211 -28.06 -8.96 -14.24
C ARG A 211 -26.86 -8.65 -15.11
N THR A 212 -25.66 -8.79 -14.60
CA THR A 212 -24.46 -8.94 -15.42
C THR A 212 -24.29 -10.42 -15.73
N ARG A 213 -24.36 -10.77 -17.01
CA ARG A 213 -24.02 -12.11 -17.52
C ARG A 213 -22.56 -12.37 -17.17
N GLY A 214 -22.33 -13.34 -16.28
CA GLY A 214 -20.99 -13.79 -15.95
C GLY A 214 -20.26 -14.31 -17.18
N ARG A 215 -19.15 -13.67 -17.53
CA ARG A 215 -18.10 -14.33 -18.30
C ARG A 215 -17.19 -15.03 -17.28
N ALA A 216 -17.16 -16.34 -17.36
CA ALA A 216 -16.19 -17.16 -16.65
C ALA A 216 -14.80 -16.74 -17.09
N ILE A 217 -13.93 -16.42 -16.14
CA ILE A 217 -12.50 -16.30 -16.36
C ILE A 217 -11.99 -17.74 -16.44
N ALA A 218 -11.62 -18.16 -17.64
CA ALA A 218 -10.92 -19.41 -17.86
C ALA A 218 -9.47 -19.33 -17.34
N PRO A 219 -8.85 -20.49 -16.99
CA PRO A 219 -7.57 -20.58 -16.29
C PRO A 219 -6.39 -19.99 -17.04
#